data_80f8024e0ac0f12e17b64c600e3fcfb2
#
_entry.id   80f8024e0ac0f12e17b64c600e3fcfb2
#
_cell.length_a   1.000
_cell.length_b   1.000
_cell.length_c   1.000
_cell.angle_alpha   90.00
_cell.angle_beta   90.00
_cell.angle_gamma   90.00
#
_symmetry.space_group_name_H-M   'P 1'
#
loop_
_entity.id
_entity.type
_entity.pdbx_description
1 polymer ?
#
loop_
_entity_poly.entity_id
_entity_poly.type
_entity_poly.pdbx_seq_one_letter_code
_entity_poly.pdbx_strand_id
1 'polypeptide(L)'
;MRAELRDWPQVAADAGYFGPAHLPTIDGPVIAVGHSMGVLRLLRGLPVDCRGLVSINGFPRFGAAPDFDAGVPRRMLDRMVKRLSADPAAVLQDFRQRCGDASAFGAPQLETLAQDLEALRDEDQRGALAALPVSLLILAGQDDPIVPMAMTQAAFGGRAGDERHEREQGGHLLPVTDASWCARHIAGFIARLTQAA
;
A
#
# COMPACT_ATOMS: atom_id res chain seq x y z
N MET A 1 2.72 -3.97 14.16
CA MET A 1 3.81 -4.43 13.27
C MET A 1 5.21 -3.96 13.68
N ARG A 2 5.46 -2.66 13.94
CA ARG A 2 6.80 -2.19 14.35
C ARG A 2 7.38 -2.92 15.56
N ALA A 3 6.60 -3.14 16.60
CA ALA A 3 7.05 -3.84 17.80
C ALA A 3 7.42 -5.31 17.55
N GLU A 4 6.83 -5.93 16.53
CA GLU A 4 7.08 -7.31 16.13
C GLU A 4 8.37 -7.48 15.31
N LEU A 5 8.81 -6.41 14.64
CA LEU A 5 10.02 -6.36 13.80
C LEU A 5 11.15 -5.59 14.47
N ARG A 6 11.20 -5.59 15.82
CA ARG A 6 12.16 -4.80 16.63
C ARG A 6 13.63 -5.14 16.37
N ASP A 7 13.92 -6.32 15.85
CA ASP A 7 15.28 -6.78 15.58
C ASP A 7 15.90 -6.13 14.33
N TRP A 8 15.09 -5.39 13.57
CA TRP A 8 15.53 -4.61 12.41
C TRP A 8 15.32 -3.12 12.64
N PRO A 9 16.32 -2.27 12.32
CA PRO A 9 16.11 -0.82 12.30
C PRO A 9 14.97 -0.45 11.36
N GLN A 10 14.08 0.47 11.80
CA GLN A 10 12.89 0.83 11.05
C GLN A 10 12.77 2.33 10.91
N VAL A 11 12.56 2.79 9.68
CA VAL A 11 12.17 4.16 9.35
C VAL A 11 10.76 4.17 8.76
N ALA A 12 10.02 5.23 9.00
CA ALA A 12 8.71 5.42 8.40
C ALA A 12 8.65 6.75 7.68
N ALA A 13 8.18 6.69 6.44
CA ALA A 13 7.77 7.86 5.69
C ALA A 13 6.36 8.28 6.10
N ASP A 14 6.18 9.57 6.36
CA ASP A 14 4.87 10.19 6.57
C ASP A 14 4.56 11.10 5.38
N ALA A 15 3.46 10.85 4.72
CA ALA A 15 3.02 11.61 3.57
C ALA A 15 2.46 13.01 3.89
N GLY A 16 2.25 13.31 5.18
CA GLY A 16 1.78 14.61 5.62
C GLY A 16 0.27 14.80 5.50
N TYR A 17 -0.54 13.76 5.71
CA TYR A 17 -2.00 13.91 5.65
C TYR A 17 -2.60 14.74 6.79
N PHE A 18 -1.93 14.76 7.95
CA PHE A 18 -2.40 15.45 9.17
C PHE A 18 -1.35 16.35 9.79
N GLY A 19 -0.28 16.65 9.06
CA GLY A 19 0.84 17.46 9.52
C GLY A 19 1.88 17.61 8.41
N PRO A 20 3.09 18.09 8.73
CA PRO A 20 4.17 18.17 7.74
C PRO A 20 4.59 16.76 7.29
N ALA A 21 4.86 16.61 6.00
CA ALA A 21 5.41 15.38 5.47
C ALA A 21 6.82 15.14 6.05
N HIS A 22 7.15 13.87 6.32
CA HIS A 22 8.47 13.45 6.72
C HIS A 22 8.92 12.27 5.85
N LEU A 23 9.84 12.54 4.95
CA LEU A 23 10.45 11.54 4.06
C LEU A 23 11.91 11.36 4.50
N PRO A 24 12.22 10.32 5.30
CA PRO A 24 13.56 10.12 5.82
C PRO A 24 14.55 9.77 4.72
N THR A 25 15.78 10.24 4.85
CA THR A 25 16.89 9.72 4.06
C THR A 25 17.18 8.29 4.52
N ILE A 26 17.40 7.40 3.57
CA ILE A 26 17.66 5.99 3.83
C ILE A 26 19.05 5.69 3.28
N ASP A 27 19.97 5.30 4.18
CA ASP A 27 21.31 4.91 3.85
C ASP A 27 21.49 3.39 3.98
N GLY A 28 22.05 2.76 2.94
CA GLY A 28 22.33 1.33 2.92
C GLY A 28 21.13 0.44 2.50
N PRO A 29 21.31 -0.88 2.62
CA PRO A 29 20.33 -1.85 2.12
C PRO A 29 19.05 -1.84 2.94
N VAL A 30 17.90 -1.82 2.24
CA VAL A 30 16.57 -1.81 2.86
C VAL A 30 15.59 -2.79 2.23
N ILE A 31 14.64 -3.22 3.02
CA ILE A 31 13.40 -3.83 2.54
C ILE A 31 12.31 -2.75 2.58
N ALA A 32 11.78 -2.41 1.43
CA ALA A 32 10.70 -1.44 1.32
C ALA A 32 9.37 -2.11 1.64
N VAL A 33 8.58 -1.53 2.54
CA VAL A 33 7.25 -2.04 2.92
C VAL A 33 6.21 -0.98 2.62
N GLY A 34 5.32 -1.30 1.69
CA GLY A 34 4.17 -0.46 1.35
C GLY A 34 2.86 -1.09 1.80
N HIS A 35 1.98 -0.28 2.36
CA HIS A 35 0.59 -0.63 2.63
C HIS A 35 -0.31 0.21 1.73
N SER A 36 -1.26 -0.45 1.04
CA SER A 36 -2.24 0.25 0.20
C SER A 36 -1.54 1.16 -0.84
N MET A 37 -1.85 2.44 -0.88
CA MET A 37 -1.20 3.45 -1.72
C MET A 37 0.32 3.54 -1.51
N GLY A 38 0.84 3.11 -0.38
CA GLY A 38 2.29 3.05 -0.13
C GLY A 38 3.03 2.21 -1.16
N VAL A 39 2.41 1.17 -1.71
CA VAL A 39 2.99 0.34 -2.79
C VAL A 39 3.07 1.12 -4.10
N LEU A 40 2.02 1.84 -4.47
CA LEU A 40 2.01 2.69 -5.66
C LEU A 40 3.14 3.73 -5.60
N ARG A 41 3.34 4.36 -4.43
CA ARG A 41 4.44 5.31 -4.20
C ARG A 41 5.82 4.67 -4.31
N LEU A 42 6.02 3.47 -3.75
CA LEU A 42 7.28 2.74 -3.86
C LEU A 42 7.57 2.32 -5.30
N LEU A 43 6.56 1.99 -6.08
CA LEU A 43 6.73 1.66 -7.50
C LEU A 43 7.07 2.88 -8.37
N ARG A 44 6.76 4.12 -7.95
CA ARG A 44 7.25 5.35 -8.60
C ARG A 44 8.78 5.49 -8.48
N GLY A 45 9.34 5.05 -7.37
CA GLY A 45 10.76 5.10 -7.09
C GLY A 45 11.11 4.33 -5.83
N LEU A 46 11.77 3.19 -6.01
CA LEU A 46 12.33 2.43 -4.89
C LEU A 46 13.52 3.18 -4.28
N PRO A 47 13.78 3.00 -2.98
CA PRO A 47 15.07 3.39 -2.40
C PRO A 47 16.24 2.82 -3.20
N VAL A 48 17.34 3.57 -3.31
CA VAL A 48 18.50 3.24 -4.17
C VAL A 48 19.04 1.83 -3.87
N ASP A 49 19.12 1.45 -2.60
CA ASP A 49 19.63 0.14 -2.18
C ASP A 49 18.52 -0.78 -1.68
N CYS A 50 17.38 -0.77 -2.37
CA CYS A 50 16.26 -1.65 -2.06
C CYS A 50 16.61 -3.11 -2.42
N ARG A 51 16.43 -4.03 -1.47
CA ARG A 51 16.74 -5.45 -1.62
C ARG A 51 15.50 -6.32 -1.76
N GLY A 52 14.33 -5.77 -1.49
CA GLY A 52 13.04 -6.43 -1.63
C GLY A 52 11.90 -5.48 -1.37
N LEU A 53 10.76 -5.75 -1.97
CA LEU A 53 9.52 -5.01 -1.79
C LEU A 53 8.49 -5.90 -1.09
N VAL A 54 7.82 -5.35 -0.09
CA VAL A 54 6.66 -5.96 0.56
C VAL A 54 5.42 -5.13 0.24
N SER A 55 4.44 -5.76 -0.36
CA SER A 55 3.11 -5.19 -0.63
C SER A 55 2.12 -5.73 0.38
N ILE A 56 1.50 -4.87 1.19
CA ILE A 56 0.42 -5.26 2.11
C ILE A 56 -0.86 -4.56 1.62
N ASN A 57 -1.84 -5.33 1.14
CA ASN A 57 -3.07 -4.80 0.54
C ASN A 57 -2.80 -3.66 -0.46
N GLY A 58 -1.69 -3.78 -1.19
CA GLY A 58 -1.23 -2.75 -2.13
C GLY A 58 -1.65 -3.04 -3.56
N PHE A 59 -1.32 -2.12 -4.44
CA PHE A 59 -1.65 -2.20 -5.86
C PHE A 59 -0.66 -1.35 -6.68
N PRO A 60 -0.38 -1.75 -7.94
CA PRO A 60 0.34 -0.92 -8.90
C PRO A 60 -0.59 0.06 -9.65
N ARG A 61 -1.90 -0.20 -9.63
CA ARG A 61 -2.97 0.62 -10.17
C ARG A 61 -4.23 0.41 -9.35
N PHE A 62 -4.95 1.50 -9.04
CA PHE A 62 -6.18 1.44 -8.25
C PHE A 62 -7.42 1.69 -9.11
N GLY A 63 -7.39 2.74 -9.93
CA GLY A 63 -8.50 3.08 -10.83
C GLY A 63 -8.64 2.08 -11.99
N ALA A 64 -9.87 1.72 -12.33
CA ALA A 64 -10.18 0.88 -13.48
C ALA A 64 -9.72 1.53 -14.80
N ALA A 65 -9.35 0.69 -15.76
CA ALA A 65 -8.99 1.06 -17.13
C ALA A 65 -9.54 0.00 -18.10
N PRO A 66 -9.52 0.26 -19.42
CA PRO A 66 -9.99 -0.69 -20.41
C PRO A 66 -9.30 -2.06 -20.36
N ASP A 67 -8.06 -2.10 -19.88
CA ASP A 67 -7.22 -3.28 -19.67
C ASP A 67 -7.04 -3.65 -18.18
N PHE A 68 -7.83 -3.05 -17.28
CA PHE A 68 -7.82 -3.32 -15.83
C PHE A 68 -9.20 -3.07 -15.23
N ASP A 69 -10.14 -3.94 -15.50
CA ASP A 69 -11.53 -3.86 -15.06
C ASP A 69 -11.71 -4.19 -13.57
N ALA A 70 -10.75 -4.89 -12.95
CA ALA A 70 -10.73 -5.19 -11.53
C ALA A 70 -10.47 -3.96 -10.63
N GLY A 71 -10.09 -2.82 -11.22
CA GLY A 71 -9.89 -1.57 -10.51
C GLY A 71 -11.19 -0.90 -10.06
N VAL A 72 -11.08 0.12 -9.20
CA VAL A 72 -12.23 0.91 -8.77
C VAL A 72 -12.76 1.74 -9.94
N PRO A 73 -14.06 1.69 -10.25
CA PRO A 73 -14.65 2.44 -11.36
C PRO A 73 -14.32 3.93 -11.29
N ARG A 74 -13.79 4.49 -12.38
CA ARG A 74 -13.34 5.90 -12.46
C ARG A 74 -14.39 6.89 -11.96
N ARG A 75 -15.67 6.68 -12.29
CA ARG A 75 -16.79 7.51 -11.81
C ARG A 75 -16.90 7.61 -10.29
N MET A 76 -16.48 6.55 -9.57
CA MET A 76 -16.49 6.56 -8.09
C MET A 76 -15.36 7.45 -7.57
N LEU A 77 -14.18 7.35 -8.15
CA LEU A 77 -13.01 8.18 -7.80
C LEU A 77 -13.27 9.65 -8.15
N ASP A 78 -13.83 9.95 -9.31
CA ASP A 78 -14.25 11.33 -9.69
C ASP A 78 -15.25 11.93 -8.68
N ARG A 79 -16.16 11.10 -8.17
CA ARG A 79 -17.11 11.51 -7.14
C ARG A 79 -16.42 11.79 -5.80
N MET A 80 -15.41 10.99 -5.43
CA MET A 80 -14.60 11.22 -4.23
C MET A 80 -13.78 12.51 -4.35
N VAL A 81 -13.15 12.76 -5.50
CA VAL A 81 -12.40 14.01 -5.76
C VAL A 81 -13.31 15.24 -5.56
N LYS A 82 -14.52 15.23 -6.14
CA LYS A 82 -15.49 16.31 -5.96
C LYS A 82 -15.92 16.49 -4.50
N ARG A 83 -16.19 15.39 -3.79
CA ARG A 83 -16.58 15.45 -2.38
C ARG A 83 -15.43 15.94 -1.49
N LEU A 84 -14.20 15.53 -1.79
CA LEU A 84 -13.02 15.93 -1.02
C LEU A 84 -12.86 17.46 -0.98
N SER A 85 -13.11 18.16 -2.10
CA SER A 85 -13.05 19.61 -2.16
C SER A 85 -14.15 20.30 -1.34
N ALA A 86 -15.30 19.66 -1.15
CA ALA A 86 -16.43 20.23 -0.43
C ALA A 86 -16.39 19.89 1.07
N ASP A 87 -16.06 18.65 1.43
CA ASP A 87 -16.02 18.15 2.81
C ASP A 87 -14.95 17.05 2.96
N PRO A 88 -13.67 17.44 3.15
CA PRO A 88 -12.57 16.49 3.28
C PRO A 88 -12.71 15.61 4.54
N ALA A 89 -13.30 16.14 5.62
CA ALA A 89 -13.47 15.39 6.85
C ALA A 89 -14.46 14.22 6.67
N ALA A 90 -15.60 14.48 6.02
CA ALA A 90 -16.57 13.43 5.73
C ALA A 90 -16.02 12.35 4.80
N VAL A 91 -15.23 12.73 3.77
CA VAL A 91 -14.60 11.75 2.87
C VAL A 91 -13.63 10.85 3.62
N LEU A 92 -12.80 11.43 4.48
CA LEU A 92 -11.87 10.67 5.31
C LEU A 92 -12.60 9.77 6.31
N GLN A 93 -13.63 10.27 6.96
CA GLN A 93 -14.44 9.50 7.90
C GLN A 93 -15.07 8.30 7.23
N ASP A 94 -15.72 8.49 6.08
CA ASP A 94 -16.32 7.40 5.28
C ASP A 94 -15.28 6.36 4.88
N PHE A 95 -14.10 6.80 4.43
CA PHE A 95 -13.01 5.90 4.04
C PHE A 95 -12.48 5.10 5.23
N ARG A 96 -12.16 5.77 6.34
CA ARG A 96 -11.63 5.12 7.56
C ARG A 96 -12.63 4.12 8.14
N GLN A 97 -13.91 4.48 8.16
CA GLN A 97 -14.97 3.59 8.62
C GLN A 97 -15.04 2.31 7.74
N ARG A 98 -14.89 2.46 6.42
CA ARG A 98 -14.81 1.29 5.51
C ARG A 98 -13.58 0.43 5.76
N CYS A 99 -12.47 1.03 6.18
CA CYS A 99 -11.27 0.30 6.58
C CYS A 99 -11.40 -0.36 7.97
N GLY A 100 -12.49 -0.11 8.71
CA GLY A 100 -12.69 -0.59 10.08
C GLY A 100 -12.00 0.27 11.15
N ASP A 101 -11.66 1.53 10.83
CA ASP A 101 -11.03 2.48 11.76
C ASP A 101 -11.99 3.63 12.10
N ALA A 102 -12.48 3.63 13.32
CA ALA A 102 -13.34 4.69 13.87
C ALA A 102 -12.59 5.69 14.76
N SER A 103 -11.24 5.65 14.80
CA SER A 103 -10.47 6.56 15.65
C SER A 103 -10.55 8.01 15.16
N ALA A 104 -10.46 8.96 16.08
CA ALA A 104 -10.40 10.38 15.75
C ALA A 104 -9.13 10.71 14.95
N PHE A 105 -9.20 11.72 14.09
CA PHE A 105 -8.08 12.21 13.31
C PHE A 105 -8.00 13.75 13.38
N GLY A 106 -6.80 14.26 13.09
CA GLY A 106 -6.53 15.70 13.08
C GLY A 106 -7.11 16.40 11.84
N ALA A 107 -6.85 17.71 11.72
CA ALA A 107 -7.22 18.47 10.53
C ALA A 107 -6.47 17.94 9.29
N PRO A 108 -7.18 17.57 8.23
CA PRO A 108 -6.55 16.99 7.06
C PRO A 108 -5.85 18.04 6.19
N GLN A 109 -4.73 17.67 5.58
CA GLN A 109 -4.03 18.46 4.56
C GLN A 109 -4.69 18.21 3.20
N LEU A 110 -5.56 19.14 2.78
CA LEU A 110 -6.41 18.97 1.60
C LEU A 110 -5.61 18.76 0.31
N GLU A 111 -4.53 19.52 0.14
CA GLU A 111 -3.70 19.44 -1.07
C GLU A 111 -3.07 18.05 -1.23
N THR A 112 -2.46 17.53 -0.15
CA THR A 112 -1.86 16.19 -0.15
C THR A 112 -2.89 15.10 -0.44
N LEU A 113 -4.08 15.21 0.17
CA LEU A 113 -5.16 14.25 -0.05
C LEU A 113 -5.72 14.31 -1.47
N ALA A 114 -5.83 15.51 -2.05
CA ALA A 114 -6.32 15.70 -3.42
C ALA A 114 -5.34 15.10 -4.43
N GLN A 115 -4.04 15.37 -4.30
CA GLN A 115 -2.98 14.81 -5.15
C GLN A 115 -2.98 13.29 -5.12
N ASP A 116 -3.11 12.69 -3.93
CA ASP A 116 -3.13 11.24 -3.82
C ASP A 116 -4.42 10.61 -4.36
N LEU A 117 -5.56 11.25 -4.18
CA LEU A 117 -6.82 10.75 -4.74
C LEU A 117 -6.83 10.83 -6.28
N GLU A 118 -6.21 11.85 -6.86
CA GLU A 118 -5.97 11.93 -8.30
C GLU A 118 -5.01 10.84 -8.77
N ALA A 119 -3.93 10.59 -8.02
CA ALA A 119 -3.01 9.50 -8.32
C ALA A 119 -3.70 8.13 -8.24
N LEU A 120 -4.55 7.87 -7.25
CA LEU A 120 -5.36 6.65 -7.17
C LEU A 120 -6.28 6.50 -8.39
N ARG A 121 -6.80 7.60 -8.93
CA ARG A 121 -7.66 7.59 -10.12
C ARG A 121 -6.91 7.30 -11.41
N ASP A 122 -5.73 7.90 -11.58
CA ASP A 122 -5.09 8.02 -12.89
C ASP A 122 -3.78 7.25 -13.03
N GLU A 123 -3.07 7.00 -11.93
CA GLU A 123 -1.72 6.46 -11.98
C GLU A 123 -1.69 4.96 -12.28
N ASP A 124 -0.73 4.57 -13.13
CA ASP A 124 -0.50 3.19 -13.52
C ASP A 124 0.99 2.83 -13.42
N GLN A 125 1.33 2.05 -12.42
CA GLN A 125 2.67 1.54 -12.16
C GLN A 125 2.81 0.04 -12.49
N ARG A 126 1.90 -0.55 -13.28
CA ARG A 126 1.98 -1.96 -13.69
C ARG A 126 3.25 -2.24 -14.50
N GLY A 127 3.69 -1.27 -15.31
CA GLY A 127 4.97 -1.36 -16.03
C GLY A 127 6.17 -1.40 -15.08
N ALA A 128 6.19 -0.55 -14.04
CA ALA A 128 7.23 -0.56 -13.02
C ALA A 128 7.21 -1.86 -12.20
N LEU A 129 6.02 -2.37 -11.86
CA LEU A 129 5.89 -3.67 -11.22
C LEU A 129 6.45 -4.80 -12.10
N ALA A 130 6.14 -4.81 -13.39
CA ALA A 130 6.64 -5.83 -14.33
C ALA A 130 8.17 -5.79 -14.46
N ALA A 131 8.76 -4.60 -14.40
CA ALA A 131 10.22 -4.37 -14.47
C ALA A 131 10.90 -4.36 -13.08
N LEU A 132 10.20 -4.70 -12.00
CA LEU A 132 10.72 -4.64 -10.63
C LEU A 132 11.98 -5.51 -10.49
N PRO A 133 13.15 -4.93 -10.13
CA PRO A 133 14.42 -5.65 -10.14
C PRO A 133 14.68 -6.46 -8.86
N VAL A 134 13.76 -6.43 -7.92
CA VAL A 134 13.91 -7.09 -6.61
C VAL A 134 12.78 -8.09 -6.36
N SER A 135 12.98 -8.99 -5.42
CA SER A 135 11.96 -9.95 -4.98
C SER A 135 10.77 -9.21 -4.36
N LEU A 136 9.58 -9.77 -4.54
CA LEU A 136 8.33 -9.20 -4.03
C LEU A 136 7.63 -10.20 -3.11
N LEU A 137 7.23 -9.71 -1.93
CA LEU A 137 6.31 -10.38 -1.01
C LEU A 137 4.95 -9.68 -1.07
N ILE A 138 3.88 -10.43 -1.32
CA ILE A 138 2.50 -9.94 -1.36
C ILE A 138 1.73 -10.51 -0.17
N LEU A 139 1.21 -9.62 0.66
CA LEU A 139 0.33 -9.94 1.78
C LEU A 139 -1.04 -9.32 1.50
N ALA A 140 -2.08 -10.14 1.41
CA ALA A 140 -3.42 -9.67 1.07
C ALA A 140 -4.47 -10.18 2.06
N GLY A 141 -5.42 -9.33 2.42
CA GLY A 141 -6.61 -9.69 3.19
C GLY A 141 -7.75 -10.11 2.28
N GLN A 142 -8.36 -11.27 2.54
CA GLN A 142 -9.46 -11.77 1.69
C GLN A 142 -10.74 -10.95 1.84
N ASP A 143 -10.95 -10.32 3.01
CA ASP A 143 -12.11 -9.47 3.31
C ASP A 143 -11.79 -7.97 3.19
N ASP A 144 -10.76 -7.60 2.42
CA ASP A 144 -10.40 -6.19 2.21
C ASP A 144 -11.49 -5.48 1.37
N PRO A 145 -12.23 -4.50 1.95
CA PRO A 145 -13.30 -3.79 1.24
C PRO A 145 -12.78 -2.67 0.33
N ILE A 146 -11.48 -2.38 0.37
CA ILE A 146 -10.82 -1.31 -0.40
C ILE A 146 -10.07 -1.89 -1.59
N VAL A 147 -9.31 -2.97 -1.35
CA VAL A 147 -8.52 -3.70 -2.37
C VAL A 147 -9.01 -5.14 -2.43
N PRO A 148 -10.13 -5.41 -3.14
CA PRO A 148 -10.67 -6.76 -3.24
C PRO A 148 -9.67 -7.75 -3.84
N MET A 149 -9.79 -9.02 -3.47
CA MET A 149 -8.91 -10.09 -3.98
C MET A 149 -8.85 -10.15 -5.49
N ALA A 150 -9.94 -9.85 -6.20
CA ALA A 150 -9.94 -9.77 -7.65
C ALA A 150 -8.97 -8.71 -8.19
N MET A 151 -8.85 -7.55 -7.51
CA MET A 151 -7.87 -6.52 -7.85
C MET A 151 -6.45 -7.02 -7.59
N THR A 152 -6.19 -7.64 -6.43
CA THR A 152 -4.88 -8.23 -6.10
C THR A 152 -4.46 -9.29 -7.11
N GLN A 153 -5.38 -10.19 -7.49
CA GLN A 153 -5.11 -11.23 -8.48
C GLN A 153 -4.82 -10.65 -9.87
N ALA A 154 -5.61 -9.67 -10.32
CA ALA A 154 -5.40 -9.00 -11.60
C ALA A 154 -4.08 -8.22 -11.63
N ALA A 155 -3.72 -7.59 -10.51
CA ALA A 155 -2.52 -6.75 -10.41
C ALA A 155 -1.21 -7.56 -10.35
N PHE A 156 -1.20 -8.67 -9.61
CA PHE A 156 0.02 -9.42 -9.31
C PHE A 156 0.07 -10.82 -9.93
N GLY A 157 -0.98 -11.27 -10.61
CA GLY A 157 -1.10 -12.64 -11.13
C GLY A 157 -0.06 -13.01 -12.20
N GLY A 158 0.55 -12.05 -12.86
CA GLY A 158 1.47 -12.27 -13.98
C GLY A 158 2.95 -12.42 -13.62
N ARG A 159 3.36 -12.24 -12.36
CA ARG A 159 4.76 -12.36 -11.95
C ARG A 159 5.07 -13.73 -11.37
N ALA A 160 5.91 -14.49 -12.07
CA ALA A 160 6.45 -15.74 -11.54
C ALA A 160 7.54 -15.45 -10.48
N GLY A 161 7.56 -16.25 -9.41
CA GLY A 161 8.57 -16.15 -8.37
C GLY A 161 8.26 -15.19 -7.22
N ASP A 162 7.14 -14.45 -7.28
CA ASP A 162 6.69 -13.64 -6.17
C ASP A 162 6.11 -14.53 -5.05
N GLU A 163 6.44 -14.18 -3.81
CA GLU A 163 5.88 -14.83 -2.64
C GLU A 163 4.54 -14.20 -2.30
N ARG A 164 3.49 -15.02 -2.10
CA ARG A 164 2.15 -14.53 -1.79
C ARG A 164 1.54 -15.27 -0.61
N HIS A 165 0.96 -14.50 0.29
CA HIS A 165 0.17 -15.02 1.40
C HIS A 165 -1.15 -14.25 1.51
N GLU A 166 -2.21 -14.99 1.69
CA GLU A 166 -3.55 -14.46 1.86
C GLU A 166 -4.02 -14.71 3.30
N ARG A 167 -4.57 -13.67 3.92
CA ARG A 167 -5.12 -13.75 5.26
C ARG A 167 -6.63 -13.92 5.18
N GLU A 168 -7.13 -15.09 5.52
CA GLU A 168 -8.57 -15.31 5.74
C GLU A 168 -9.09 -14.30 6.77
N GLN A 169 -10.27 -13.74 6.53
CA GLN A 169 -10.89 -12.71 7.39
C GLN A 169 -10.02 -11.46 7.62
N GLY A 170 -8.98 -11.26 6.82
CA GLY A 170 -8.13 -10.08 6.86
C GLY A 170 -8.75 -8.90 6.10
N GLY A 171 -8.95 -7.77 6.80
CA GLY A 171 -9.43 -6.52 6.21
C GLY A 171 -8.30 -5.63 5.68
N HIS A 172 -8.63 -4.36 5.37
CA HIS A 172 -7.66 -3.42 4.78
C HIS A 172 -6.48 -3.10 5.70
N LEU A 173 -6.70 -3.06 7.01
CA LEU A 173 -5.69 -2.63 8.00
C LEU A 173 -4.83 -3.77 8.55
N LEU A 174 -4.48 -4.77 7.74
CA LEU A 174 -3.61 -5.89 8.14
C LEU A 174 -2.39 -5.49 8.97
N PRO A 175 -1.64 -4.40 8.67
CA PRO A 175 -0.49 -4.00 9.47
C PRO A 175 -0.83 -3.63 10.92
N VAL A 176 -2.11 -3.42 11.21
CA VAL A 176 -2.64 -3.04 12.54
C VAL A 176 -3.38 -4.21 13.16
N THR A 177 -4.34 -4.79 12.44
CA THR A 177 -5.25 -5.84 12.96
C THR A 177 -4.57 -7.21 13.06
N ASP A 178 -3.65 -7.51 12.15
CA ASP A 178 -2.92 -8.78 12.05
C ASP A 178 -1.39 -8.55 12.02
N ALA A 179 -0.92 -7.63 12.85
CA ALA A 179 0.46 -7.17 12.91
C ALA A 179 1.48 -8.31 13.02
N SER A 180 1.22 -9.30 13.90
CA SER A 180 2.11 -10.44 14.12
C SER A 180 2.13 -11.39 12.90
N TRP A 181 1.01 -11.53 12.20
CA TRP A 181 0.97 -12.31 10.96
C TRP A 181 1.80 -11.65 9.87
N CYS A 182 1.61 -10.36 9.63
CA CYS A 182 2.42 -9.59 8.69
C CYS A 182 3.91 -9.68 9.02
N ALA A 183 4.27 -9.45 10.28
CA ALA A 183 5.65 -9.46 10.74
C ALA A 183 6.34 -10.81 10.53
N ARG A 184 5.67 -11.93 10.80
CA ARG A 184 6.24 -13.27 10.56
C ARG A 184 6.57 -13.50 9.09
N HIS A 185 5.68 -13.12 8.17
CA HIS A 185 5.95 -13.27 6.73
C HIS A 185 7.07 -12.36 6.26
N ILE A 186 7.11 -11.11 6.75
CA ILE A 186 8.19 -10.17 6.45
C ILE A 186 9.54 -10.70 6.97
N ALA A 187 9.61 -11.17 8.21
CA ALA A 187 10.81 -11.74 8.78
C ALA A 187 11.32 -12.95 7.99
N GLY A 188 10.41 -13.86 7.61
CA GLY A 188 10.73 -15.00 6.75
C GLY A 188 11.25 -14.58 5.37
N PHE A 189 10.66 -13.56 4.77
CA PHE A 189 11.10 -13.00 3.49
C PHE A 189 12.51 -12.40 3.59
N ILE A 190 12.79 -11.60 4.63
CA ILE A 190 14.13 -11.04 4.89
C ILE A 190 15.15 -12.16 5.05
N ALA A 191 14.84 -13.19 5.84
CA ALA A 191 15.77 -14.30 6.08
C ALA A 191 16.15 -15.02 4.77
N ARG A 192 15.20 -15.26 3.87
CA ARG A 192 15.47 -15.87 2.56
C ARG A 192 16.35 -15.00 1.66
N LEU A 193 16.12 -13.69 1.62
CA LEU A 193 16.93 -12.77 0.84
C LEU A 193 18.39 -12.72 1.35
N THR A 194 18.57 -12.83 2.67
CA THR A 194 19.92 -12.82 3.28
C THR A 194 20.69 -14.12 3.02
N GLN A 195 19.98 -15.24 2.84
CA GLN A 195 20.62 -16.53 2.53
C GLN A 195 20.99 -16.68 1.04
N ALA A 196 20.33 -15.92 0.16
CA ALA A 196 20.55 -15.97 -1.28
C ALA A 196 21.61 -14.97 -1.78
N ALA A 197 22.08 -14.08 -0.91
CA ALA A 197 23.10 -13.06 -1.20
C ALA A 197 24.49 -13.55 -0.82
#